data_6209cae43e4be20d819151d17a4214fe
#
_entry.id   6209cae43e4be20d819151d17a4214fe
#
_cell.length_a   1.000
_cell.length_b   1.000
_cell.length_c   1.000
_cell.angle_alpha   90.00
_cell.angle_beta   90.00
_cell.angle_gamma   90.00
#
_symmetry.space_group_name_H-M   'P 1'
#
loop_
_entity.id
_entity.type
_entity.pdbx_description
1 polymer ?
#
loop_
_entity_poly.entity_id
_entity_poly.type
_entity_poly.pdbx_seq_one_letter_code
_entity_poly.pdbx_strand_id
1 'polypeptide(L)'
;MKKNLKKLSALLLALALSVSTTACGNSTASTTTAAETTAEVTTEAASESAAETSAAAGDEMTVTYPVTITDHLGREVTIEKQPESFVSGYYISTSLLIALGLDDQLVGVEAKADKRNIYKLSAPELTELPSVGTAKEFDLEGCAALKPDLVIVPTKLKDSIPAMEELGLTVIAVNPEDQTKLFETIDMISTAADVVEKGQELEYWI
;
A
#
# COMPACT_ATOMS: atom_id res chain seq x y z
N MET A 1 -7.75 -40.89 32.55
CA MET A 1 -7.51 -42.29 32.20
C MET A 1 -7.43 -42.46 30.69
N LYS A 2 -6.33 -43.17 30.24
CA LYS A 2 -6.01 -43.68 28.89
C LYS A 2 -5.65 -42.60 27.81
N LYS A 3 -4.40 -42.28 27.66
CA LYS A 3 -3.24 -42.70 26.83
C LYS A 3 -3.62 -43.47 25.56
N ASN A 4 -3.34 -42.89 24.38
CA ASN A 4 -2.85 -43.67 23.25
C ASN A 4 -1.83 -42.87 22.43
N LEU A 5 -0.65 -43.41 22.51
CA LEU A 5 0.61 -43.10 21.86
C LEU A 5 0.77 -44.05 20.65
N LYS A 6 1.55 -43.64 19.66
CA LYS A 6 2.15 -44.40 18.55
C LYS A 6 1.41 -44.35 17.20
N LYS A 7 2.07 -43.80 16.12
CA LYS A 7 3.12 -44.52 15.42
C LYS A 7 4.00 -43.55 14.58
N LEU A 8 5.32 -43.69 14.82
CA LEU A 8 6.36 -43.34 13.85
C LEU A 8 6.25 -44.21 12.60
N SER A 9 6.53 -43.65 11.44
CA SER A 9 7.13 -44.37 10.31
C SER A 9 8.04 -43.43 9.54
N ALA A 10 9.31 -43.67 9.70
CA ALA A 10 10.41 -43.20 8.89
C ALA A 10 10.44 -44.03 7.59
N LEU A 11 10.65 -43.37 6.45
CA LEU A 11 11.15 -44.01 5.24
C LEU A 11 12.18 -43.10 4.58
N LEU A 12 13.45 -43.53 4.71
CA LEU A 12 14.61 -43.08 3.97
C LEU A 12 14.68 -43.84 2.61
N LEU A 13 15.06 -43.16 1.53
CA LEU A 13 15.87 -43.67 0.41
C LEU A 13 16.09 -42.52 -0.59
N ALA A 14 17.24 -41.93 -0.67
CA ALA A 14 18.51 -42.26 -1.35
C ALA A 14 18.55 -41.95 -2.84
N LEU A 15 19.39 -40.98 -3.16
CA LEU A 15 20.46 -40.92 -4.18
C LEU A 15 20.12 -41.10 -5.68
N ALA A 16 20.40 -40.04 -6.48
CA ALA A 16 21.23 -40.18 -7.67
C ALA A 16 21.77 -38.82 -8.15
N LEU A 17 23.08 -38.69 -8.12
CA LEU A 17 23.87 -37.68 -8.88
C LEU A 17 23.86 -38.01 -10.37
N SER A 18 23.76 -37.00 -11.24
CA SER A 18 24.36 -37.05 -12.55
C SER A 18 24.92 -35.68 -12.92
N VAL A 19 26.24 -35.64 -12.97
CA VAL A 19 27.09 -34.60 -13.51
C VAL A 19 27.18 -34.84 -15.01
N SER A 20 27.01 -33.81 -15.81
CA SER A 20 27.48 -33.78 -17.19
C SER A 20 28.03 -32.41 -17.52
N THR A 21 29.35 -32.39 -17.62
CA THR A 21 30.22 -31.39 -18.18
C THR A 21 30.26 -31.51 -19.71
N THR A 22 30.49 -30.43 -20.40
CA THR A 22 31.30 -30.25 -21.63
C THR A 22 30.72 -29.06 -22.40
N ALA A 23 31.38 -28.09 -22.87
CA ALA A 23 32.71 -27.63 -23.17
C ALA A 23 32.56 -26.48 -24.18
N CYS A 24 33.36 -25.48 -23.98
CA CYS A 24 34.07 -24.59 -24.91
C CYS A 24 33.61 -24.43 -26.37
N GLY A 25 33.54 -23.17 -26.79
CA GLY A 25 33.61 -22.76 -28.18
C GLY A 25 33.88 -21.26 -28.27
N ASN A 26 35.13 -20.93 -28.42
CA ASN A 26 35.80 -19.63 -28.55
C ASN A 26 35.74 -19.17 -30.02
N SER A 27 35.82 -17.84 -30.21
CA SER A 27 36.49 -17.11 -31.31
C SER A 27 35.64 -16.07 -32.01
N THR A 28 36.09 -14.92 -31.91
CA THR A 28 36.94 -13.92 -32.55
C THR A 28 36.17 -12.89 -33.38
N ALA A 29 36.24 -11.66 -32.90
CA ALA A 29 36.83 -10.43 -33.47
C ALA A 29 36.69 -10.17 -34.99
N SER A 30 36.24 -8.99 -35.31
CA SER A 30 36.83 -7.94 -36.13
C SER A 30 35.79 -6.92 -36.56
N THR A 31 35.93 -5.69 -36.12
CA THR A 31 36.58 -4.53 -36.66
C THR A 31 35.81 -3.77 -37.76
N THR A 32 35.46 -2.53 -37.42
CA THR A 32 35.63 -1.25 -38.19
C THR A 32 34.66 -0.97 -39.34
N THR A 33 33.90 0.10 -39.30
CA THR A 33 34.22 1.39 -39.92
C THR A 33 33.04 2.36 -39.78
N ALA A 34 33.37 3.58 -39.48
CA ALA A 34 32.51 4.76 -39.39
C ALA A 34 31.97 5.21 -40.75
N ALA A 35 30.81 5.83 -40.73
CA ALA A 35 30.51 6.96 -41.64
C ALA A 35 29.42 7.83 -41.00
N GLU A 36 29.76 9.08 -40.82
CA GLU A 36 28.89 10.24 -40.54
C GLU A 36 27.86 10.42 -41.65
N THR A 37 26.69 10.93 -41.31
CA THR A 37 26.02 12.05 -41.99
C THR A 37 24.80 12.52 -41.19
N THR A 38 24.94 13.64 -40.57
CA THR A 38 24.19 14.90 -40.50
C THR A 38 22.68 14.91 -40.70
N ALA A 39 22.01 15.48 -39.67
CA ALA A 39 20.87 16.42 -39.63
C ALA A 39 19.49 15.96 -40.12
N GLU A 40 18.47 16.04 -39.29
CA GLU A 40 17.65 17.25 -39.18
C GLU A 40 16.72 17.21 -37.96
N VAL A 41 16.58 18.38 -37.35
CA VAL A 41 15.74 18.75 -36.23
C VAL A 41 14.28 18.70 -36.63
N THR A 42 13.43 18.05 -35.82
CA THR A 42 12.04 18.51 -35.70
C THR A 42 11.61 18.39 -34.24
N THR A 43 11.41 19.56 -33.69
CA THR A 43 10.85 19.87 -32.39
C THR A 43 9.35 19.56 -32.42
N GLU A 44 8.85 18.78 -31.45
CA GLU A 44 7.50 19.03 -30.93
C GLU A 44 7.32 18.45 -29.52
N ALA A 45 7.18 19.38 -28.63
CA ALA A 45 6.30 19.48 -27.48
C ALA A 45 6.29 18.34 -26.45
N ALA A 46 7.18 18.48 -25.49
CA ALA A 46 6.96 17.99 -24.14
C ALA A 46 5.82 18.78 -23.49
N SER A 47 4.75 18.11 -23.11
CA SER A 47 3.77 18.65 -22.18
C SER A 47 4.31 18.48 -20.77
N GLU A 48 4.97 19.49 -20.27
CA GLU A 48 5.22 19.68 -18.84
C GLU A 48 3.87 19.94 -18.15
N SER A 49 3.39 18.98 -17.39
CA SER A 49 2.47 19.26 -16.30
C SER A 49 3.32 19.64 -15.11
N ALA A 50 3.60 20.93 -15.00
CA ALA A 50 4.22 21.50 -13.82
C ALA A 50 3.23 21.44 -12.66
N ALA A 51 3.56 20.63 -11.65
CA ALA A 51 3.03 20.82 -10.31
C ALA A 51 3.58 22.18 -9.81
N GLU A 52 2.75 23.20 -9.80
CA GLU A 52 3.05 24.45 -9.11
C GLU A 52 2.99 24.21 -7.60
N THR A 53 4.15 23.96 -7.01
CA THR A 53 4.35 24.12 -5.58
C THR A 53 4.38 25.62 -5.28
N SER A 54 3.27 26.16 -4.87
CA SER A 54 3.21 27.51 -4.31
C SER A 54 3.69 27.47 -2.87
N ALA A 55 4.96 27.78 -2.65
CA ALA A 55 5.47 28.10 -1.32
C ALA A 55 5.05 29.52 -0.97
N ALA A 56 4.06 29.67 -0.09
CA ALA A 56 3.80 30.92 0.62
C ALA A 56 3.76 30.66 2.12
N ALA A 57 4.55 31.41 2.85
CA ALA A 57 4.80 31.29 4.28
C ALA A 57 3.52 31.50 5.12
N GLY A 58 3.26 30.57 6.06
CA GLY A 58 2.41 30.84 7.22
C GLY A 58 0.95 30.42 7.12
N ASP A 59 0.55 29.63 6.10
CA ASP A 59 -0.76 28.98 6.06
C ASP A 59 -0.61 27.51 6.45
N GLU A 60 -1.47 27.03 7.33
CA GLU A 60 -1.68 25.61 7.55
C GLU A 60 -1.83 24.94 6.17
N MET A 61 -1.08 23.84 5.93
CA MET A 61 -1.12 23.15 4.63
C MET A 61 -2.46 22.40 4.47
N THR A 62 -3.49 23.15 4.06
CA THR A 62 -4.82 22.58 3.82
C THR A 62 -4.93 22.03 2.41
N VAL A 63 -5.51 20.84 2.30
CA VAL A 63 -5.77 20.16 1.03
C VAL A 63 -7.05 20.71 0.40
N THR A 64 -7.00 21.04 -0.89
CA THR A 64 -8.19 21.42 -1.64
C THR A 64 -8.81 20.18 -2.30
N TYR A 65 -10.08 19.92 -2.02
CA TYR A 65 -10.84 18.82 -2.64
C TYR A 65 -11.62 19.30 -3.88
N PRO A 66 -11.81 18.44 -4.90
CA PRO A 66 -11.34 17.05 -4.95
C PRO A 66 -9.81 16.95 -5.07
N VAL A 67 -9.23 15.95 -4.42
CA VAL A 67 -7.80 15.62 -4.54
C VAL A 67 -7.63 14.25 -5.18
N THR A 68 -6.64 14.12 -6.08
CA THR A 68 -6.32 12.85 -6.73
C THR A 68 -5.00 12.31 -6.17
N ILE A 69 -5.02 11.05 -5.75
CA ILE A 69 -3.88 10.33 -5.18
C ILE A 69 -3.55 9.15 -6.09
N THR A 70 -2.27 8.98 -6.43
CA THR A 70 -1.77 7.78 -7.10
C THR A 70 -1.41 6.74 -6.04
N ASP A 71 -2.10 5.61 -6.03
CA ASP A 71 -1.87 4.55 -5.06
C ASP A 71 -0.72 3.59 -5.47
N HIS A 72 -0.38 2.64 -4.59
CA HIS A 72 0.71 1.69 -4.85
C HIS A 72 0.41 0.62 -5.93
N LEU A 73 -0.76 0.64 -6.53
CA LEU A 73 -1.08 -0.11 -7.75
C LEU A 73 -0.97 0.77 -9.00
N GLY A 74 -0.60 2.05 -8.85
CA GLY A 74 -0.54 3.03 -9.93
C GLY A 74 -1.91 3.51 -10.39
N ARG A 75 -2.95 3.38 -9.55
CA ARG A 75 -4.30 3.87 -9.85
C ARG A 75 -4.43 5.31 -9.37
N GLU A 76 -5.08 6.14 -10.15
CA GLU A 76 -5.50 7.48 -9.75
C GLU A 76 -6.84 7.36 -9.00
N VAL A 77 -6.85 7.72 -7.73
CA VAL A 77 -8.03 7.71 -6.86
C VAL A 77 -8.40 9.13 -6.52
N THR A 78 -9.58 9.55 -6.95
CA THR A 78 -10.11 10.88 -6.64
C THR A 78 -10.93 10.83 -5.35
N ILE A 79 -10.60 11.71 -4.42
CA ILE A 79 -11.28 11.90 -3.15
C ILE A 79 -12.05 13.22 -3.27
N GLU A 80 -13.36 13.14 -3.36
CA GLU A 80 -14.23 14.27 -3.67
C GLU A 80 -14.36 15.29 -2.54
N LYS A 81 -14.21 14.83 -1.29
CA LYS A 81 -14.31 15.65 -0.08
C LYS A 81 -13.38 15.07 0.99
N GLN A 82 -13.07 15.87 2.00
CA GLN A 82 -12.34 15.37 3.17
C GLN A 82 -13.08 14.19 3.79
N PRO A 83 -12.44 13.00 3.93
CA PRO A 83 -13.04 11.86 4.59
C PRO A 83 -13.22 12.14 6.09
N GLU A 84 -14.40 11.81 6.61
CA GLU A 84 -14.71 11.87 8.04
C GLU A 84 -14.74 10.47 8.67
N SER A 85 -14.73 9.42 7.83
CA SER A 85 -14.79 8.03 8.27
C SER A 85 -13.88 7.12 7.43
N PHE A 86 -13.11 6.28 8.13
CA PHE A 86 -12.13 5.38 7.53
C PHE A 86 -12.42 3.93 7.86
N VAL A 87 -12.14 3.05 6.91
CA VAL A 87 -11.95 1.63 7.16
C VAL A 87 -10.51 1.27 6.82
N SER A 88 -9.84 0.58 7.74
CA SER A 88 -8.51 0.03 7.50
C SER A 88 -8.56 -1.50 7.44
N GLY A 89 -8.22 -2.07 6.28
CA GLY A 89 -8.07 -3.51 6.06
C GLY A 89 -6.63 -4.01 6.27
N TYR A 90 -5.74 -3.16 6.80
CA TYR A 90 -4.32 -3.48 6.95
C TYR A 90 -3.71 -2.87 8.21
N TYR A 91 -3.08 -3.69 9.03
CA TYR A 91 -2.58 -3.29 10.35
C TYR A 91 -1.53 -2.15 10.31
N ILE A 92 -0.74 -2.04 9.24
CA ILE A 92 0.22 -0.93 9.13
C ILE A 92 -0.56 0.36 8.90
N SER A 93 -1.55 0.36 8.00
CA SER A 93 -2.41 1.53 7.78
C SER A 93 -3.16 1.93 9.05
N THR A 94 -3.69 0.96 9.82
CA THR A 94 -4.32 1.25 11.11
C THR A 94 -3.35 1.92 12.08
N SER A 95 -2.10 1.42 12.15
CA SER A 95 -1.08 2.03 12.99
C SER A 95 -0.69 3.44 12.56
N LEU A 96 -0.68 3.72 11.23
CA LEU A 96 -0.44 5.06 10.71
C LEU A 96 -1.60 6.00 11.00
N LEU A 97 -2.84 5.54 10.87
CA LEU A 97 -4.03 6.32 11.23
C LEU A 97 -4.01 6.72 12.72
N ILE A 98 -3.62 5.80 13.61
CA ILE A 98 -3.39 6.12 15.03
C ILE A 98 -2.29 7.18 15.18
N ALA A 99 -1.15 7.00 14.52
CA ALA A 99 -0.02 7.93 14.63
C ALA A 99 -0.35 9.35 14.10
N LEU A 100 -1.23 9.43 13.09
CA LEU A 100 -1.73 10.68 12.53
C LEU A 100 -2.88 11.30 13.36
N GLY A 101 -3.36 10.60 14.42
CA GLY A 101 -4.47 11.07 15.27
C GLY A 101 -5.80 11.03 14.54
N LEU A 102 -6.03 9.99 13.75
CA LEU A 102 -7.25 9.71 12.98
C LEU A 102 -7.98 8.45 13.49
N ASP A 103 -7.59 7.96 14.66
CA ASP A 103 -8.16 6.75 15.29
C ASP A 103 -9.65 6.92 15.60
N ASP A 104 -10.08 8.08 16.06
CA ASP A 104 -11.50 8.40 16.34
C ASP A 104 -12.39 8.36 15.08
N GLN A 105 -11.80 8.44 13.89
CA GLN A 105 -12.51 8.41 12.60
C GLN A 105 -12.57 7.01 11.99
N LEU A 106 -11.95 6.00 12.64
CA LEU A 106 -12.04 4.62 12.20
C LEU A 106 -13.41 4.03 12.55
N VAL A 107 -14.10 3.48 11.55
CA VAL A 107 -15.39 2.80 11.69
C VAL A 107 -15.30 1.29 11.49
N GLY A 108 -14.15 0.79 11.04
CA GLY A 108 -13.87 -0.63 10.86
C GLY A 108 -12.37 -0.89 10.69
N VAL A 109 -11.91 -2.03 11.18
CA VAL A 109 -10.50 -2.40 11.20
C VAL A 109 -10.27 -3.82 10.69
N GLU A 110 -9.01 -4.14 10.39
CA GLU A 110 -8.60 -5.48 10.01
C GLU A 110 -8.87 -6.51 11.12
N ALA A 111 -8.93 -7.79 10.75
CA ALA A 111 -9.13 -8.87 11.70
C ALA A 111 -8.03 -8.93 12.77
N LYS A 112 -8.43 -9.31 13.98
CA LYS A 112 -7.56 -9.49 15.16
C LYS A 112 -7.04 -8.17 15.75
N ALA A 113 -7.70 -7.05 15.53
CA ALA A 113 -7.40 -5.78 16.20
C ALA A 113 -7.36 -5.95 17.72
N ASP A 114 -8.29 -6.76 18.28
CA ASP A 114 -8.36 -7.12 19.69
C ASP A 114 -7.14 -7.88 20.24
N LYS A 115 -6.26 -8.41 19.39
CA LYS A 115 -5.03 -9.10 19.77
C LYS A 115 -3.80 -8.20 19.71
N ARG A 116 -3.91 -6.98 19.18
CA ARG A 116 -2.78 -6.07 19.02
C ARG A 116 -2.59 -5.23 20.27
N ASN A 117 -1.44 -5.43 20.93
CA ASN A 117 -1.13 -4.68 22.16
C ASN A 117 -0.98 -3.18 21.90
N ILE A 118 -0.50 -2.79 20.72
CA ILE A 118 -0.35 -1.37 20.38
C ILE A 118 -1.72 -0.67 20.35
N TYR A 119 -2.76 -1.31 19.79
CA TYR A 119 -4.10 -0.72 19.78
C TYR A 119 -4.68 -0.60 21.19
N LYS A 120 -4.53 -1.63 22.01
CA LYS A 120 -4.99 -1.61 23.43
C LYS A 120 -4.36 -0.48 24.25
N LEU A 121 -3.14 -0.06 23.89
CA LEU A 121 -2.39 0.97 24.62
C LEU A 121 -2.64 2.37 24.06
N SER A 122 -2.77 2.51 22.74
CA SER A 122 -2.84 3.81 22.07
C SER A 122 -4.26 4.23 21.70
N ALA A 123 -5.11 3.26 21.31
CA ALA A 123 -6.46 3.48 20.83
C ALA A 123 -7.34 2.26 21.18
N PRO A 124 -7.65 2.04 22.47
CA PRO A 124 -8.34 0.83 22.94
C PRO A 124 -9.72 0.63 22.31
N GLU A 125 -10.41 1.69 21.91
CA GLU A 125 -11.71 1.69 21.23
C GLU A 125 -11.67 0.92 19.90
N LEU A 126 -10.53 0.89 19.20
CA LEU A 126 -10.37 0.14 17.95
C LEU A 126 -10.57 -1.36 18.13
N THR A 127 -10.38 -1.87 19.35
CA THR A 127 -10.56 -3.30 19.64
C THR A 127 -12.03 -3.72 19.67
N GLU A 128 -12.95 -2.77 19.75
CA GLU A 128 -14.41 -2.97 19.76
C GLU A 128 -15.05 -2.71 18.39
N LEU A 129 -14.28 -2.15 17.43
CA LEU A 129 -14.80 -1.85 16.09
C LEU A 129 -15.09 -3.13 15.28
N PRO A 130 -16.04 -3.06 14.34
CA PRO A 130 -16.29 -4.13 13.39
C PRO A 130 -15.04 -4.53 12.62
N SER A 131 -14.84 -5.83 12.47
CA SER A 131 -13.73 -6.34 11.66
C SER A 131 -14.15 -6.50 10.20
N VAL A 132 -13.36 -5.96 9.29
CA VAL A 132 -13.53 -6.15 7.83
C VAL A 132 -12.74 -7.36 7.30
N GLY A 133 -12.27 -8.24 8.19
CA GLY A 133 -11.59 -9.47 7.79
C GLY A 133 -10.10 -9.33 7.57
N THR A 134 -9.56 -10.17 6.71
CA THR A 134 -8.13 -10.25 6.37
C THR A 134 -7.91 -10.04 4.88
N ALA A 135 -6.65 -9.85 4.44
CA ALA A 135 -6.31 -9.81 3.01
C ALA A 135 -6.63 -11.10 2.24
N LYS A 136 -7.00 -12.21 2.90
CA LYS A 136 -7.40 -13.47 2.26
C LYS A 136 -8.92 -13.67 2.29
N GLU A 137 -9.56 -13.12 3.30
CA GLU A 137 -10.98 -13.27 3.58
C GLU A 137 -11.50 -11.88 4.01
N PHE A 138 -11.60 -10.98 3.03
CA PHE A 138 -12.10 -9.62 3.25
C PHE A 138 -13.64 -9.61 3.17
N ASP A 139 -14.26 -9.00 4.15
CA ASP A 139 -15.71 -8.85 4.24
C ASP A 139 -16.14 -7.59 3.48
N LEU A 140 -16.41 -7.75 2.19
CA LEU A 140 -16.84 -6.67 1.30
C LEU A 140 -18.18 -6.05 1.73
N GLU A 141 -19.14 -6.91 2.07
CA GLU A 141 -20.49 -6.48 2.44
C GLU A 141 -20.48 -5.79 3.82
N GLY A 142 -19.74 -6.36 4.78
CA GLY A 142 -19.53 -5.75 6.08
C GLY A 142 -18.83 -4.39 5.97
N CYS A 143 -17.83 -4.28 5.13
CA CYS A 143 -17.14 -3.00 4.86
C CYS A 143 -18.11 -1.96 4.25
N ALA A 144 -18.86 -2.34 3.22
CA ALA A 144 -19.81 -1.43 2.57
C ALA A 144 -20.96 -1.02 3.51
N ALA A 145 -21.38 -1.89 4.41
CA ALA A 145 -22.41 -1.58 5.40
C ALA A 145 -21.98 -0.50 6.40
N LEU A 146 -20.69 -0.34 6.65
CA LEU A 146 -20.12 0.72 7.50
C LEU A 146 -20.17 2.10 6.84
N LYS A 147 -20.30 2.15 5.49
CA LYS A 147 -20.36 3.37 4.69
C LYS A 147 -19.18 4.32 4.94
N PRO A 148 -17.94 3.84 4.91
CA PRO A 148 -16.79 4.71 5.09
C PRO A 148 -16.65 5.67 3.92
N ASP A 149 -16.09 6.86 4.18
CA ASP A 149 -15.71 7.79 3.12
C ASP A 149 -14.43 7.32 2.39
N LEU A 150 -13.53 6.63 3.09
CA LEU A 150 -12.30 6.08 2.53
C LEU A 150 -11.94 4.72 3.11
N VAL A 151 -11.60 3.79 2.23
CA VAL A 151 -11.11 2.45 2.57
C VAL A 151 -9.64 2.32 2.22
N ILE A 152 -8.80 1.89 3.18
CA ILE A 152 -7.37 1.68 2.97
C ILE A 152 -7.08 0.19 3.06
N VAL A 153 -6.58 -0.40 1.98
CA VAL A 153 -6.33 -1.84 1.88
C VAL A 153 -4.92 -2.15 1.43
N PRO A 154 -4.36 -3.32 1.76
CA PRO A 154 -3.08 -3.74 1.19
C PRO A 154 -3.24 -4.06 -0.31
N THR A 155 -2.18 -3.82 -1.11
CA THR A 155 -2.14 -4.18 -2.54
C THR A 155 -2.45 -5.65 -2.82
N LYS A 156 -2.38 -6.51 -1.80
CA LYS A 156 -2.78 -7.94 -1.88
C LYS A 156 -4.27 -8.12 -2.18
N LEU A 157 -5.10 -7.10 -1.92
CA LEU A 157 -6.54 -7.09 -2.22
C LEU A 157 -6.87 -6.50 -3.59
N LYS A 158 -5.89 -6.29 -4.47
CA LYS A 158 -6.08 -5.67 -5.80
C LYS A 158 -7.24 -6.28 -6.61
N ASP A 159 -7.42 -7.59 -6.53
CA ASP A 159 -8.46 -8.30 -7.27
C ASP A 159 -9.88 -8.07 -6.71
N SER A 160 -9.98 -7.59 -5.46
CA SER A 160 -11.25 -7.26 -4.79
C SER A 160 -11.64 -5.79 -4.94
N ILE A 161 -10.70 -4.92 -5.34
CA ILE A 161 -10.95 -3.47 -5.43
C ILE A 161 -12.08 -3.11 -6.41
N PRO A 162 -12.16 -3.71 -7.62
CA PRO A 162 -13.27 -3.40 -8.51
C PRO A 162 -14.64 -3.66 -7.87
N ALA A 163 -14.77 -4.76 -7.12
CA ALA A 163 -16.01 -5.06 -6.42
C ALA A 163 -16.31 -4.09 -5.25
N MET A 164 -15.26 -3.56 -4.59
CA MET A 164 -15.43 -2.49 -3.58
C MET A 164 -15.94 -1.20 -4.23
N GLU A 165 -15.38 -0.83 -5.37
CA GLU A 165 -15.76 0.37 -6.14
C GLU A 165 -17.19 0.23 -6.71
N GLU A 166 -17.59 -0.96 -7.16
CA GLU A 166 -18.98 -1.24 -7.57
C GLU A 166 -19.98 -1.07 -6.43
N LEU A 167 -19.55 -1.27 -5.18
CA LEU A 167 -20.33 -0.99 -3.98
C LEU A 167 -20.31 0.49 -3.56
N GLY A 168 -19.63 1.35 -4.34
CA GLY A 168 -19.54 2.78 -4.10
C GLY A 168 -18.48 3.19 -3.08
N LEU A 169 -17.51 2.31 -2.77
CA LEU A 169 -16.42 2.61 -1.86
C LEU A 169 -15.27 3.32 -2.59
N THR A 170 -14.72 4.36 -1.98
CA THR A 170 -13.45 4.96 -2.42
C THR A 170 -12.31 4.19 -1.76
N VAL A 171 -11.37 3.66 -2.55
CA VAL A 171 -10.36 2.71 -2.07
C VAL A 171 -8.95 3.13 -2.47
N ILE A 172 -8.05 3.24 -1.49
CA ILE A 172 -6.61 3.40 -1.68
C ILE A 172 -5.90 2.07 -1.36
N ALA A 173 -5.05 1.60 -2.27
CA ALA A 173 -4.24 0.40 -2.09
C ALA A 173 -2.80 0.76 -1.70
N VAL A 174 -2.32 0.24 -0.58
CA VAL A 174 -1.00 0.57 -0.03
C VAL A 174 -0.11 -0.65 0.14
N ASN A 175 1.22 -0.43 0.04
CA ASN A 175 2.22 -1.48 0.23
C ASN A 175 3.45 -0.95 0.99
N PRO A 176 3.34 -0.53 2.24
CA PRO A 176 4.42 0.04 3.05
C PRO A 176 5.43 -1.02 3.52
N GLU A 177 6.06 -1.74 2.59
CA GLU A 177 7.00 -2.84 2.91
C GLU A 177 8.46 -2.39 3.02
N ASP A 178 8.79 -1.19 2.55
CA ASP A 178 10.08 -0.52 2.71
C ASP A 178 9.89 0.93 3.14
N GLN A 179 10.99 1.60 3.50
CA GLN A 179 10.94 2.97 4.02
C GLN A 179 10.34 3.96 3.01
N THR A 180 10.72 3.86 1.74
CA THR A 180 10.18 4.75 0.70
C THR A 180 8.68 4.59 0.57
N LYS A 181 8.20 3.34 0.49
CA LYS A 181 6.76 3.05 0.40
C LYS A 181 6.00 3.35 1.68
N LEU A 182 6.67 3.30 2.83
CA LEU A 182 6.08 3.74 4.08
C LEU A 182 5.81 5.25 4.05
N PHE A 183 6.79 6.05 3.62
CA PHE A 183 6.63 7.51 3.47
C PHE A 183 5.57 7.85 2.42
N GLU A 184 5.61 7.22 1.23
CA GLU A 184 4.53 7.35 0.23
C GLU A 184 3.14 7.03 0.82
N THR A 185 3.05 6.04 1.72
CA THR A 185 1.78 5.71 2.40
C THR A 185 1.36 6.78 3.39
N ILE A 186 2.31 7.36 4.13
CA ILE A 186 2.05 8.48 5.05
C ILE A 186 1.55 9.69 4.25
N ASP A 187 2.22 10.04 3.15
CA ASP A 187 1.82 11.13 2.26
C ASP A 187 0.41 10.91 1.70
N MET A 188 0.10 9.71 1.21
CA MET A 188 -1.23 9.37 0.69
C MET A 188 -2.32 9.55 1.75
N ILE A 189 -2.11 9.02 2.96
CA ILE A 189 -3.10 9.07 4.03
C ILE A 189 -3.25 10.49 4.56
N SER A 190 -2.14 11.19 4.80
CA SER A 190 -2.15 12.55 5.34
C SER A 190 -2.76 13.55 4.36
N THR A 191 -2.49 13.40 3.05
CA THR A 191 -3.12 14.19 1.98
C THR A 191 -4.61 13.87 1.89
N ALA A 192 -4.99 12.58 1.89
CA ALA A 192 -6.38 12.18 1.84
C ALA A 192 -7.22 12.74 2.99
N ALA A 193 -6.63 12.85 4.17
CA ALA A 193 -7.30 13.24 5.41
C ALA A 193 -7.13 14.73 5.79
N ASP A 194 -6.39 15.51 4.99
CA ASP A 194 -6.04 16.92 5.28
C ASP A 194 -5.27 17.08 6.60
N VAL A 195 -4.28 16.22 6.83
CA VAL A 195 -3.37 16.25 7.99
C VAL A 195 -1.90 16.21 7.57
N VAL A 196 -1.57 16.92 6.48
CA VAL A 196 -0.25 16.89 5.82
C VAL A 196 0.88 17.24 6.78
N GLU A 197 0.69 18.24 7.64
CA GLU A 197 1.69 18.63 8.65
C GLU A 197 2.01 17.49 9.62
N LYS A 198 0.98 16.74 10.06
CA LYS A 198 1.19 15.56 10.93
C LYS A 198 1.89 14.42 10.16
N GLY A 199 1.63 14.28 8.87
CA GLY A 199 2.35 13.35 8.00
C GLY A 199 3.85 13.67 7.97
N GLN A 200 4.21 14.91 7.69
CA GLN A 200 5.60 15.37 7.66
C GLN A 200 6.29 15.25 9.03
N GLU A 201 5.58 15.57 10.09
CA GLU A 201 6.10 15.37 11.45
C GLU A 201 6.38 13.89 11.73
N LEU A 202 5.47 13.00 11.35
CA LEU A 202 5.63 11.56 11.53
C LEU A 202 6.85 11.04 10.75
N GLU A 203 7.03 11.46 9.50
CA GLU A 203 8.19 11.09 8.68
C GLU A 203 9.52 11.56 9.26
N TYR A 204 9.52 12.74 9.88
CA TYR A 204 10.72 13.26 10.55
C TYR A 204 11.16 12.37 11.72
N TRP A 205 10.22 11.68 12.39
CA TRP A 205 10.51 10.83 13.55
C TRP A 205 10.82 9.36 13.20
N ILE A 206 10.62 8.92 11.96
CA ILE A 206 10.89 7.55 11.50
C ILE A 206 12.23 7.45 10.79
#